data_3857d93a92ce3e560ac714f1475d7522
#
_entry.id   3857d93a92ce3e560ac714f1475d7522
#
_cell.length_a   1.000
_cell.length_b   1.000
_cell.length_c   1.000
_cell.angle_alpha   90.00
_cell.angle_beta   90.00
_cell.angle_gamma   90.00
#
_symmetry.space_group_name_H-M   'P 1'
#
loop_
_entity.id
_entity.type
_entity.pdbx_description
1 polymer ?
#
loop_
_entity_poly.entity_id
_entity_poly.type
_entity_poly.pdbx_seq_one_letter_code
_entity_poly.pdbx_strand_id
1 'polypeptide(L)'
;PLSAHGLMHNVITNAWRGDPYHIDTLLIFMANMAWNSTMNTSEVRKMLNDKHTDGAKAGEYKIPFLVVCDAFQSEMTAFADLILPDTTYLERHDCMSMLDRPISEFDGPVDAVRIPVLPPKGDCKPFQEVLIELASRLKFPAFCQPDGSRKFRDYPDFVINYETAPGSGIGFLAGWRGKGGEKSMRGEPNPRQWEMYEKNNCVFHYEMPQEYQYMRNW
;
A
#
# COMPACT_ATOMS: atom_id res chain seq x y z
N PRO A 1 17.43 11.98 0.62
CA PRO A 1 18.59 11.60 1.39
C PRO A 1 18.64 10.10 1.62
N LEU A 2 19.80 9.53 1.61
CA LEU A 2 20.08 8.10 1.80
C LEU A 2 19.47 7.53 3.10
N SER A 3 19.32 8.35 4.12
CA SER A 3 18.76 7.97 5.42
C SER A 3 17.31 7.46 5.35
N ALA A 4 16.48 7.96 4.45
CA ALA A 4 15.07 7.56 4.38
C ALA A 4 14.91 6.07 3.98
N HIS A 5 15.70 5.59 3.03
CA HIS A 5 15.69 4.19 2.62
C HIS A 5 16.52 3.30 3.56
N GLY A 6 17.62 3.81 4.13
CA GLY A 6 18.44 3.07 5.06
C GLY A 6 17.75 2.69 6.37
N LEU A 7 16.73 3.44 6.77
CA LEU A 7 15.99 3.18 8.01
C LEU A 7 15.03 1.99 7.91
N MET A 8 14.71 1.49 6.72
CA MET A 8 13.83 0.32 6.55
C MET A 8 14.36 -0.91 7.32
N HIS A 9 15.68 -1.11 7.35
CA HIS A 9 16.31 -2.20 8.07
C HIS A 9 16.18 -2.09 9.60
N ASN A 10 15.87 -0.90 10.10
CA ASN A 10 15.78 -0.63 11.53
C ASN A 10 14.34 -0.63 12.05
N VAL A 11 13.33 -0.90 11.22
CA VAL A 11 11.90 -0.80 11.62
C VAL A 11 11.62 -1.64 12.86
N ILE A 12 12.02 -2.91 12.88
CA ILE A 12 11.81 -3.80 14.03
C ILE A 12 12.62 -3.32 15.25
N THR A 13 13.88 -2.95 15.05
CA THR A 13 14.74 -2.46 16.12
C THR A 13 14.18 -1.20 16.77
N ASN A 14 13.69 -0.27 15.95
CA ASN A 14 13.11 0.98 16.44
C ASN A 14 11.78 0.72 17.17
N ALA A 15 10.92 -0.13 16.63
CA ALA A 15 9.69 -0.54 17.31
C ALA A 15 9.97 -1.19 18.67
N TRP A 16 10.95 -2.11 18.71
CA TRP A 16 11.38 -2.77 19.95
C TRP A 16 11.97 -1.82 20.99
N ARG A 17 12.74 -0.80 20.56
CA ARG A 17 13.32 0.25 21.43
C ARG A 17 12.32 1.30 21.86
N GLY A 18 11.23 1.48 21.11
CA GLY A 18 10.33 2.61 21.27
C GLY A 18 10.95 3.93 20.81
N ASP A 19 11.83 3.90 19.83
CA ASP A 19 12.57 5.05 19.30
C ASP A 19 12.14 5.35 17.84
N PRO A 20 11.69 6.57 17.53
CA PRO A 20 11.60 7.77 18.38
C PRO A 20 10.36 7.80 19.28
N TYR A 21 9.46 6.83 19.17
CA TYR A 21 8.24 6.71 19.99
C TYR A 21 7.79 5.25 20.09
N HIS A 22 7.00 4.95 21.10
CA HIS A 22 6.40 3.62 21.26
C HIS A 22 5.35 3.36 20.19
N ILE A 23 5.34 2.14 19.68
CA ILE A 23 4.36 1.63 18.72
C ILE A 23 3.47 0.63 19.45
N ASP A 24 2.16 0.84 19.43
CA ASP A 24 1.20 -0.11 20.01
C ASP A 24 0.87 -1.24 19.04
N THR A 25 0.80 -0.94 17.74
CA THR A 25 0.50 -1.91 16.68
C THR A 25 1.48 -1.75 15.53
N LEU A 26 2.13 -2.84 15.17
CA LEU A 26 3.00 -2.92 13.99
C LEU A 26 2.32 -3.76 12.91
N LEU A 27 1.99 -3.12 11.78
CA LEU A 27 1.42 -3.78 10.61
C LEU A 27 2.50 -4.04 9.57
N ILE A 28 2.75 -5.30 9.29
CA ILE A 28 3.70 -5.76 8.26
C ILE A 28 2.90 -6.26 7.05
N PHE A 29 3.25 -5.77 5.87
CA PHE A 29 2.66 -6.18 4.61
C PHE A 29 3.71 -6.79 3.68
N MET A 30 3.51 -8.05 3.29
CA MET A 30 4.35 -8.79 2.33
C MET A 30 5.86 -8.65 2.60
N ALA A 31 6.26 -8.63 3.86
CA ALA A 31 7.66 -8.49 4.26
C ALA A 31 8.04 -9.52 5.32
N ASN A 32 8.96 -10.40 4.97
CA ASN A 32 9.46 -11.43 5.88
C ASN A 32 10.71 -10.95 6.62
N MET A 33 10.54 -10.00 7.54
CA MET A 33 11.65 -9.38 8.27
C MET A 33 12.31 -10.30 9.29
N ALA A 34 11.68 -11.42 9.64
CA ALA A 34 12.29 -12.46 10.47
C ALA A 34 13.30 -13.33 9.70
N TRP A 35 13.34 -13.22 8.36
CA TRP A 35 14.23 -13.98 7.49
C TRP A 35 15.08 -13.11 6.59
N ASN A 36 14.51 -12.08 5.97
CA ASN A 36 15.20 -11.17 5.07
C ASN A 36 14.79 -9.70 5.34
N SER A 37 15.26 -8.78 4.53
CA SER A 37 14.97 -7.34 4.63
C SER A 37 15.46 -6.68 5.94
N THR A 38 16.27 -7.40 6.72
CA THR A 38 16.96 -6.88 7.91
C THR A 38 18.42 -7.34 7.92
N MET A 39 19.29 -6.60 8.61
CA MET A 39 20.73 -6.92 8.61
C MET A 39 21.09 -8.08 9.55
N ASN A 40 20.29 -8.30 10.60
CA ASN A 40 20.56 -9.33 11.61
C ASN A 40 19.26 -10.03 12.00
N THR A 41 18.88 -11.04 11.23
CA THR A 41 17.61 -11.77 11.41
C THR A 41 17.56 -12.54 12.73
N SER A 42 18.69 -12.99 13.25
CA SER A 42 18.76 -13.65 14.55
C SER A 42 18.34 -12.73 15.70
N GLU A 43 18.86 -11.50 15.70
CA GLU A 43 18.48 -10.51 16.71
C GLU A 43 17.02 -10.02 16.51
N VAL A 44 16.58 -9.87 15.27
CA VAL A 44 15.19 -9.50 14.97
C VAL A 44 14.21 -10.52 15.57
N ARG A 45 14.47 -11.81 15.43
CA ARG A 45 13.63 -12.86 16.04
C ARG A 45 13.61 -12.78 17.57
N LYS A 46 14.72 -12.41 18.20
CA LYS A 46 14.77 -12.18 19.65
C LYS A 46 13.94 -10.96 20.03
N MET A 47 14.07 -9.85 19.29
CA MET A 47 13.32 -8.62 19.53
C MET A 47 11.80 -8.84 19.40
N LEU A 48 11.35 -9.64 18.43
CA LEU A 48 9.93 -9.99 18.24
C LEU A 48 9.34 -10.79 19.39
N ASN A 49 10.19 -11.51 20.14
CA ASN A 49 9.79 -12.30 21.32
C ASN A 49 10.13 -11.63 22.65
N ASP A 50 10.77 -10.46 22.63
CA ASP A 50 11.25 -9.85 23.85
C ASP A 50 10.13 -9.17 24.64
N LYS A 51 10.22 -9.26 25.95
CA LYS A 51 9.23 -8.73 26.89
C LYS A 51 9.86 -7.73 27.85
N HIS A 52 9.07 -6.85 28.36
CA HIS A 52 9.46 -6.00 29.47
C HIS A 52 9.73 -6.84 30.72
N THR A 53 10.86 -6.58 31.37
CA THR A 53 11.28 -7.32 32.57
C THR A 53 10.83 -6.67 33.86
N ASP A 54 10.50 -5.36 33.79
CA ASP A 54 10.19 -4.53 34.95
C ASP A 54 9.13 -3.48 34.64
N GLY A 55 8.70 -2.76 35.68
CA GLY A 55 7.72 -1.69 35.58
C GLY A 55 6.29 -2.19 35.37
N ALA A 56 5.39 -1.27 35.00
CA ALA A 56 3.97 -1.55 34.82
C ALA A 56 3.65 -2.50 33.65
N LYS A 57 4.59 -2.63 32.70
CA LYS A 57 4.46 -3.48 31.50
C LYS A 57 5.21 -4.82 31.64
N ALA A 58 5.69 -5.18 32.82
CA ALA A 58 6.41 -6.45 33.03
C ALA A 58 5.61 -7.65 32.50
N GLY A 59 6.25 -8.45 31.63
CA GLY A 59 5.63 -9.61 30.97
C GLY A 59 4.92 -9.32 29.64
N GLU A 60 4.65 -8.06 29.31
CA GLU A 60 4.12 -7.67 28.01
C GLU A 60 5.23 -7.65 26.95
N TYR A 61 4.90 -7.96 25.69
CA TYR A 61 5.84 -7.82 24.58
C TYR A 61 6.22 -6.36 24.38
N LYS A 62 7.49 -6.10 24.02
CA LYS A 62 7.98 -4.76 23.70
C LYS A 62 7.38 -4.20 22.41
N ILE A 63 6.98 -5.07 21.48
CA ILE A 63 6.09 -4.78 20.34
C ILE A 63 4.75 -5.41 20.70
N PRO A 64 3.77 -4.62 21.22
CA PRO A 64 2.60 -5.17 21.89
C PRO A 64 1.66 -5.95 21.00
N PHE A 65 1.50 -5.54 19.73
CA PHE A 65 0.59 -6.19 18.79
C PHE A 65 1.17 -6.19 17.39
N LEU A 66 1.38 -7.39 16.83
CA LEU A 66 1.94 -7.59 15.51
C LEU A 66 0.89 -8.17 14.57
N VAL A 67 0.57 -7.41 13.52
CA VAL A 67 -0.32 -7.82 12.44
C VAL A 67 0.51 -8.10 11.20
N VAL A 68 0.35 -9.27 10.62
CA VAL A 68 1.00 -9.61 9.34
C VAL A 68 -0.06 -9.85 8.28
N CYS A 69 0.03 -9.11 7.19
CA CYS A 69 -0.78 -9.29 6.00
C CYS A 69 0.10 -9.87 4.90
N ASP A 70 -0.14 -11.11 4.51
CA ASP A 70 0.67 -11.80 3.51
C ASP A 70 -0.16 -12.81 2.71
N ALA A 71 0.20 -13.00 1.45
CA ALA A 71 -0.40 -14.01 0.58
C ALA A 71 0.17 -15.42 0.85
N PHE A 72 1.29 -15.50 1.55
CA PHE A 72 2.00 -16.75 1.85
C PHE A 72 2.34 -16.83 3.33
N GLN A 73 2.34 -18.05 3.83
CA GLN A 73 2.87 -18.31 5.16
C GLN A 73 4.41 -18.20 5.13
N SER A 74 4.93 -17.30 5.95
CA SER A 74 6.36 -17.01 6.06
C SER A 74 6.82 -17.12 7.51
N GLU A 75 8.13 -16.99 7.75
CA GLU A 75 8.67 -16.97 9.11
C GLU A 75 8.10 -15.80 9.94
N MET A 76 7.76 -14.68 9.27
CA MET A 76 7.17 -13.53 9.96
C MET A 76 5.77 -13.84 10.50
N THR A 77 4.99 -14.69 9.81
CA THR A 77 3.65 -15.08 10.29
C THR A 77 3.68 -15.86 11.59
N ALA A 78 4.79 -16.54 11.90
CA ALA A 78 4.95 -17.27 13.16
C ALA A 78 5.06 -16.36 14.40
N PHE A 79 5.34 -15.08 14.21
CA PHE A 79 5.43 -14.07 15.29
C PHE A 79 4.17 -13.20 15.39
N ALA A 80 3.24 -13.36 14.47
CA ALA A 80 2.06 -12.49 14.39
C ALA A 80 1.02 -12.84 15.46
N ASP A 81 0.44 -11.81 16.09
CA ASP A 81 -0.76 -11.93 16.92
C ASP A 81 -2.02 -12.05 16.04
N LEU A 82 -2.00 -11.42 14.86
CA LEU A 82 -3.07 -11.50 13.87
C LEU A 82 -2.49 -11.65 12.48
N ILE A 83 -2.99 -12.63 11.73
CA ILE A 83 -2.68 -12.82 10.31
C ILE A 83 -3.89 -12.42 9.49
N LEU A 84 -3.68 -11.52 8.53
CA LEU A 84 -4.68 -11.14 7.52
C LEU A 84 -4.26 -11.80 6.21
N PRO A 85 -5.01 -12.79 5.70
CA PRO A 85 -4.67 -13.44 4.45
C PRO A 85 -4.89 -12.48 3.27
N ASP A 86 -3.80 -12.15 2.59
CA ASP A 86 -3.82 -11.33 1.38
C ASP A 86 -4.07 -12.20 0.13
N THR A 87 -4.38 -11.54 -0.95
CA THR A 87 -4.51 -12.15 -2.28
C THR A 87 -3.17 -12.21 -2.99
N THR A 88 -3.04 -13.17 -3.89
CA THR A 88 -1.92 -13.19 -4.84
C THR A 88 -2.08 -12.12 -5.92
N TYR A 89 -1.03 -11.89 -6.70
CA TYR A 89 -1.07 -10.93 -7.81
C TYR A 89 -2.06 -11.29 -8.92
N LEU A 90 -2.48 -12.55 -9.01
CA LEU A 90 -3.46 -13.01 -9.99
C LEU A 90 -4.92 -12.78 -9.55
N GLU A 91 -5.12 -12.45 -8.29
CA GLU A 91 -6.43 -12.39 -7.64
C GLU A 91 -6.88 -10.97 -7.29
N ARG A 92 -6.05 -9.95 -7.58
CA ARG A 92 -6.35 -8.57 -7.21
C ARG A 92 -6.08 -7.55 -8.30
N HIS A 93 -6.84 -6.47 -8.24
CA HIS A 93 -6.49 -5.24 -8.96
C HIS A 93 -5.29 -4.59 -8.31
N ASP A 94 -4.42 -4.03 -9.15
CA ASP A 94 -3.27 -3.26 -8.69
C ASP A 94 -3.00 -2.15 -9.71
N CYS A 95 -2.30 -1.11 -9.31
CA CYS A 95 -1.85 -0.08 -10.23
C CYS A 95 -0.48 0.45 -9.82
N MET A 96 0.26 0.88 -10.81
CA MET A 96 1.61 1.39 -10.67
C MET A 96 1.81 2.57 -11.61
N SER A 97 2.17 3.71 -11.05
CA SER A 97 2.74 4.78 -11.84
C SER A 97 4.23 4.53 -12.02
N MET A 98 4.68 4.52 -13.26
CA MET A 98 6.10 4.32 -13.60
C MET A 98 6.89 5.64 -13.61
N LEU A 99 6.26 6.71 -13.13
CA LEU A 99 6.81 8.04 -13.07
C LEU A 99 8.10 8.13 -12.26
N ASP A 100 8.12 7.48 -11.11
CA ASP A 100 9.19 7.51 -10.12
C ASP A 100 10.08 6.26 -10.15
N ARG A 101 9.85 5.35 -11.09
CA ARG A 101 10.57 4.08 -11.19
C ARG A 101 11.09 3.83 -12.61
N PRO A 102 12.30 4.29 -12.93
CA PRO A 102 12.87 4.23 -14.26
C PRO A 102 13.35 2.82 -14.68
N ILE A 103 12.95 1.79 -13.98
CA ILE A 103 13.28 0.39 -14.30
C ILE A 103 12.36 -0.23 -15.36
N SER A 104 11.49 0.57 -15.97
CA SER A 104 10.59 0.08 -17.00
C SER A 104 11.24 0.09 -18.38
N GLU A 105 10.79 -0.80 -19.23
CA GLU A 105 11.13 -0.84 -20.65
C GLU A 105 10.47 0.29 -21.46
N PHE A 106 9.65 1.11 -20.81
CA PHE A 106 8.90 2.17 -21.46
C PHE A 106 9.70 3.46 -21.57
N ASP A 107 9.62 4.08 -22.73
CA ASP A 107 10.13 5.43 -22.96
C ASP A 107 9.11 6.45 -22.41
N GLY A 108 9.44 7.06 -21.31
CA GLY A 108 8.63 8.12 -20.71
C GLY A 108 7.68 7.66 -19.61
N PRO A 109 6.83 8.59 -19.12
CA PRO A 109 5.90 8.31 -18.04
C PRO A 109 4.77 7.38 -18.48
N VAL A 110 4.51 6.37 -17.67
CA VAL A 110 3.40 5.44 -17.87
C VAL A 110 2.71 5.13 -16.56
N ASP A 111 1.42 4.88 -16.65
CA ASP A 111 0.69 4.15 -15.63
C ASP A 111 0.40 2.74 -16.15
N ALA A 112 0.55 1.77 -15.28
CA ALA A 112 0.21 0.38 -15.56
C ALA A 112 -0.78 -0.13 -14.52
N VAL A 113 -1.69 -0.99 -14.97
CA VAL A 113 -2.63 -1.65 -14.08
C VAL A 113 -2.51 -3.16 -14.21
N ARG A 114 -2.87 -3.84 -13.14
CA ARG A 114 -3.09 -5.27 -13.15
C ARG A 114 -4.56 -5.54 -12.89
N ILE A 115 -5.15 -6.40 -13.71
CA ILE A 115 -6.52 -6.84 -13.60
C ILE A 115 -6.50 -8.31 -13.15
N PRO A 116 -7.28 -8.70 -12.15
CA PRO A 116 -7.27 -10.08 -11.67
C PRO A 116 -7.78 -11.03 -12.77
N VAL A 117 -7.15 -12.18 -12.88
CA VAL A 117 -7.56 -13.27 -13.79
C VAL A 117 -8.22 -14.43 -13.04
N LEU A 118 -8.17 -14.39 -11.71
CA LEU A 118 -8.79 -15.36 -10.80
C LEU A 118 -9.53 -14.60 -9.69
N PRO A 119 -10.62 -15.14 -9.17
CA PRO A 119 -11.22 -14.61 -7.95
C PRO A 119 -10.35 -14.90 -6.74
N PRO A 120 -10.41 -14.07 -5.68
CA PRO A 120 -9.75 -14.34 -4.42
C PRO A 120 -10.14 -15.71 -3.86
N LYS A 121 -9.19 -16.45 -3.33
CA LYS A 121 -9.42 -17.77 -2.75
C LYS A 121 -9.87 -17.66 -1.29
N GLY A 122 -11.02 -18.26 -0.97
CA GLY A 122 -11.55 -18.27 0.40
C GLY A 122 -11.84 -16.87 0.92
N ASP A 123 -11.34 -16.57 2.13
CA ASP A 123 -11.56 -15.28 2.81
C ASP A 123 -10.40 -14.29 2.58
N CYS A 124 -9.53 -14.56 1.60
CA CYS A 124 -8.45 -13.62 1.26
C CYS A 124 -9.01 -12.29 0.75
N LYS A 125 -8.42 -11.21 1.21
CA LYS A 125 -8.81 -9.85 0.82
C LYS A 125 -7.56 -9.04 0.46
N PRO A 126 -7.58 -8.31 -0.68
CA PRO A 126 -6.46 -7.43 -1.05
C PRO A 126 -6.11 -6.45 0.08
N PHE A 127 -4.84 -6.30 0.38
CA PHE A 127 -4.38 -5.40 1.43
C PHE A 127 -4.91 -3.97 1.27
N GLN A 128 -4.99 -3.47 0.05
CA GLN A 128 -5.55 -2.16 -0.25
C GLN A 128 -7.00 -2.02 0.23
N GLU A 129 -7.80 -3.08 0.07
CA GLU A 129 -9.18 -3.09 0.56
C GLU A 129 -9.28 -3.21 2.08
N VAL A 130 -8.34 -3.93 2.70
CA VAL A 130 -8.21 -3.95 4.16
C VAL A 130 -7.95 -2.54 4.69
N LEU A 131 -7.05 -1.79 4.06
CA LEU A 131 -6.75 -0.40 4.45
C LEU A 131 -7.95 0.54 4.24
N ILE A 132 -8.67 0.41 3.12
CA ILE A 132 -9.88 1.22 2.85
C ILE A 132 -10.96 0.93 3.90
N GLU A 133 -11.17 -0.34 4.23
CA GLU A 133 -12.14 -0.74 5.26
C GLU A 133 -11.73 -0.23 6.63
N LEU A 134 -10.48 -0.41 7.02
CA LEU A 134 -9.93 0.06 8.29
C LEU A 134 -10.07 1.58 8.43
N ALA A 135 -9.68 2.33 7.41
CA ALA A 135 -9.79 3.79 7.39
C ALA A 135 -11.25 4.26 7.54
N SER A 136 -12.18 3.56 6.88
CA SER A 136 -13.61 3.84 7.02
C SER A 136 -14.13 3.53 8.44
N ARG A 137 -13.73 2.39 9.03
CA ARG A 137 -14.10 2.01 10.40
C ARG A 137 -13.54 2.97 11.45
N LEU A 138 -12.32 3.46 11.22
CA LEU A 138 -11.67 4.48 12.05
C LEU A 138 -12.22 5.90 11.80
N LYS A 139 -13.19 6.03 10.89
CA LYS A 139 -13.84 7.30 10.54
C LYS A 139 -12.89 8.37 10.01
N PHE A 140 -11.89 7.98 9.23
CA PHE A 140 -11.04 8.95 8.54
C PHE A 140 -11.87 9.74 7.53
N PRO A 141 -11.88 11.07 7.60
CA PRO A 141 -12.78 11.91 6.77
C PRO A 141 -12.63 11.66 5.26
N ALA A 142 -11.41 11.36 4.79
CA ALA A 142 -11.16 11.06 3.39
C ALA A 142 -11.82 9.76 2.89
N PHE A 143 -12.18 8.84 3.81
CA PHE A 143 -12.73 7.52 3.53
C PHE A 143 -14.20 7.37 3.94
N CYS A 144 -14.81 8.44 4.45
CA CYS A 144 -16.20 8.45 4.84
C CYS A 144 -17.00 9.51 4.05
N GLN A 145 -18.28 9.23 3.86
CA GLN A 145 -19.26 10.21 3.42
C GLN A 145 -19.61 11.18 4.57
N PRO A 146 -20.26 12.30 4.30
CA PRO A 146 -20.69 13.22 5.35
C PRO A 146 -21.58 12.61 6.45
N ASP A 147 -22.33 11.55 6.10
CA ASP A 147 -23.17 10.78 7.04
C ASP A 147 -22.39 9.73 7.85
N GLY A 148 -21.07 9.64 7.62
CA GLY A 148 -20.19 8.66 8.25
C GLY A 148 -20.21 7.26 7.62
N SER A 149 -20.96 7.04 6.54
CA SER A 149 -20.91 5.80 5.80
C SER A 149 -19.61 5.67 4.99
N ARG A 150 -19.29 4.45 4.57
CA ARG A 150 -18.08 4.17 3.77
C ARG A 150 -18.16 4.87 2.42
N LYS A 151 -17.09 5.58 2.04
CA LYS A 151 -17.01 6.34 0.80
C LYS A 151 -16.66 5.47 -0.41
N PHE A 152 -15.68 4.57 -0.27
CA PHE A 152 -15.20 3.72 -1.36
C PHE A 152 -15.62 2.27 -1.11
N ARG A 153 -16.25 1.63 -2.09
CA ARG A 153 -16.73 0.26 -2.01
C ARG A 153 -15.59 -0.76 -1.95
N ASP A 154 -14.60 -0.61 -2.84
CA ASP A 154 -13.47 -1.51 -3.06
C ASP A 154 -12.28 -0.72 -3.59
N TYR A 155 -11.15 -1.38 -3.87
CA TYR A 155 -9.96 -0.73 -4.40
C TYR A 155 -10.15 -0.17 -5.82
N PRO A 156 -10.78 -0.87 -6.78
CA PRO A 156 -11.11 -0.28 -8.07
C PRO A 156 -11.93 1.01 -7.98
N ASP A 157 -12.93 1.04 -7.12
CA ASP A 157 -13.74 2.22 -6.86
C ASP A 157 -12.92 3.36 -6.24
N PHE A 158 -12.02 3.04 -5.31
CA PHE A 158 -11.09 4.01 -4.76
C PHE A 158 -10.22 4.64 -5.84
N VAL A 159 -9.61 3.84 -6.71
CA VAL A 159 -8.73 4.33 -7.78
C VAL A 159 -9.45 5.30 -8.72
N ILE A 160 -10.70 4.99 -9.09
CA ILE A 160 -11.50 5.84 -9.97
C ILE A 160 -11.86 7.17 -9.30
N ASN A 161 -12.32 7.12 -8.05
CA ASN A 161 -12.95 8.26 -7.37
C ASN A 161 -12.01 9.03 -6.44
N TYR A 162 -10.79 8.53 -6.23
CA TYR A 162 -9.80 9.25 -5.43
C TYR A 162 -9.32 10.51 -6.14
N GLU A 163 -9.16 11.57 -5.38
CA GLU A 163 -8.50 12.80 -5.81
C GLU A 163 -7.35 13.12 -4.85
N THR A 164 -6.21 13.51 -5.40
CA THR A 164 -5.00 13.88 -4.62
C THR A 164 -5.31 15.02 -3.64
N ALA A 165 -6.13 15.96 -4.08
CA ALA A 165 -6.73 16.96 -3.22
C ALA A 165 -8.21 17.12 -3.64
N PRO A 166 -9.15 17.32 -2.70
CA PRO A 166 -10.56 17.45 -3.01
C PRO A 166 -10.81 18.53 -4.07
N GLY A 167 -11.52 18.18 -5.15
CA GLY A 167 -11.84 19.09 -6.26
C GLY A 167 -10.68 19.38 -7.21
N SER A 168 -9.52 18.73 -7.04
CA SER A 168 -8.37 18.94 -7.95
C SER A 168 -8.56 18.28 -9.32
N GLY A 169 -9.39 17.25 -9.40
CA GLY A 169 -9.53 16.41 -10.58
C GLY A 169 -8.29 15.54 -10.87
N ILE A 170 -7.28 15.53 -9.99
CA ILE A 170 -6.09 14.68 -10.13
C ILE A 170 -6.39 13.34 -9.50
N GLY A 171 -6.55 12.31 -10.32
CA GLY A 171 -6.80 10.95 -9.89
C GLY A 171 -5.54 10.17 -9.53
N PHE A 172 -5.74 8.92 -9.17
CA PHE A 172 -4.65 7.97 -8.89
C PHE A 172 -3.96 7.51 -10.19
N LEU A 173 -4.74 7.30 -11.26
CA LEU A 173 -4.25 6.97 -12.59
C LEU A 173 -4.45 8.15 -13.53
N ALA A 174 -3.50 8.38 -14.43
CA ALA A 174 -3.49 9.51 -15.35
C ALA A 174 -4.38 9.30 -16.56
N GLY A 175 -4.55 8.07 -17.02
CA GLY A 175 -5.24 7.76 -18.27
C GLY A 175 -6.76 7.84 -18.19
N TRP A 176 -7.38 8.28 -19.28
CA TRP A 176 -8.82 8.23 -19.52
C TRP A 176 -9.69 8.82 -18.40
N ARG A 177 -9.26 9.98 -17.87
CA ARG A 177 -10.07 10.81 -16.98
C ARG A 177 -11.13 11.57 -17.80
N GLY A 178 -12.12 12.14 -17.09
CA GLY A 178 -13.32 12.75 -17.71
C GLY A 178 -14.41 11.71 -17.98
N LYS A 179 -15.67 12.15 -18.03
CA LYS A 179 -16.84 11.26 -18.19
C LYS A 179 -16.76 10.34 -19.40
N GLY A 180 -16.17 10.83 -20.50
CA GLY A 180 -15.96 10.08 -21.74
C GLY A 180 -14.57 9.46 -21.87
N GLY A 181 -13.67 9.66 -20.89
CA GLY A 181 -12.29 9.23 -20.98
C GLY A 181 -11.41 10.09 -21.89
N GLU A 182 -11.83 11.31 -22.14
CA GLU A 182 -11.20 12.26 -23.10
C GLU A 182 -10.02 13.03 -22.53
N LYS A 183 -9.74 12.90 -21.23
CA LYS A 183 -8.71 13.67 -20.53
C LYS A 183 -7.60 12.77 -20.00
N SER A 184 -6.44 13.35 -19.79
CA SER A 184 -5.32 12.70 -19.09
C SER A 184 -4.82 13.56 -17.94
N MET A 185 -4.25 12.91 -16.92
CA MET A 185 -3.70 13.48 -15.69
C MET A 185 -4.73 14.17 -14.78
N ARG A 186 -5.66 14.92 -15.34
CA ARG A 186 -6.72 15.64 -14.64
C ARG A 186 -8.08 15.38 -15.30
N GLY A 187 -9.13 15.48 -14.53
CA GLY A 187 -10.51 15.36 -14.99
C GLY A 187 -11.41 14.69 -13.97
N GLU A 188 -12.71 14.74 -14.24
CA GLU A 188 -13.69 14.03 -13.44
C GLU A 188 -13.41 12.51 -13.41
N PRO A 189 -13.87 11.78 -12.37
CA PRO A 189 -13.84 10.33 -12.36
C PRO A 189 -14.52 9.74 -13.60
N ASN A 190 -13.89 8.74 -14.21
CA ASN A 190 -14.46 7.96 -15.30
C ASN A 190 -14.79 6.54 -14.81
N PRO A 191 -16.08 6.17 -14.66
CA PRO A 191 -16.47 4.83 -14.20
C PRO A 191 -15.92 3.68 -15.05
N ARG A 192 -15.58 3.97 -16.31
CA ARG A 192 -15.04 2.99 -17.25
C ARG A 192 -13.52 3.01 -17.37
N GLN A 193 -12.82 3.68 -16.45
CA GLN A 193 -11.37 3.86 -16.53
C GLN A 193 -10.62 2.50 -16.58
N TRP A 194 -11.00 1.54 -15.74
CA TRP A 194 -10.41 0.18 -15.76
C TRP A 194 -10.59 -0.53 -17.09
N GLU A 195 -11.77 -0.46 -17.72
CA GLU A 195 -12.02 -1.04 -19.04
C GLU A 195 -11.14 -0.40 -20.13
N MET A 196 -10.88 0.91 -20.01
CA MET A 196 -10.02 1.61 -20.97
C MET A 196 -8.57 1.16 -20.84
N TYR A 197 -8.08 0.97 -19.60
CA TYR A 197 -6.76 0.39 -19.39
C TYR A 197 -6.69 -1.04 -19.95
N GLU A 198 -7.65 -1.89 -19.65
CA GLU A 198 -7.70 -3.27 -20.14
C GLU A 198 -7.64 -3.34 -21.67
N LYS A 199 -8.44 -2.52 -22.35
CA LYS A 199 -8.44 -2.43 -23.83
C LYS A 199 -7.12 -1.93 -24.40
N ASN A 200 -6.33 -1.21 -23.61
CA ASN A 200 -5.02 -0.69 -24.01
C ASN A 200 -3.86 -1.49 -23.40
N ASN A 201 -4.00 -2.81 -23.30
CA ASN A 201 -2.98 -3.71 -22.76
C ASN A 201 -2.52 -3.33 -21.33
N CYS A 202 -3.42 -2.79 -20.53
CA CYS A 202 -3.18 -2.39 -19.14
C CYS A 202 -2.16 -1.26 -18.95
N VAL A 203 -1.83 -0.50 -19.98
CA VAL A 203 -0.83 0.58 -19.94
C VAL A 203 -1.39 1.86 -20.54
N PHE A 204 -1.06 2.99 -19.92
CA PHE A 204 -1.31 4.32 -20.45
C PHE A 204 -0.02 5.14 -20.48
N HIS A 205 0.39 5.59 -21.67
CA HIS A 205 1.50 6.52 -21.84
C HIS A 205 0.99 7.95 -21.77
N TYR A 206 1.68 8.80 -21.03
CA TYR A 206 1.32 10.20 -20.94
C TYR A 206 2.54 11.13 -21.01
N GLU A 207 2.32 12.34 -21.50
CA GLU A 207 3.34 13.37 -21.50
C GLU A 207 3.39 14.07 -20.14
N MET A 208 4.59 14.19 -19.61
CA MET A 208 4.81 14.94 -18.39
C MET A 208 5.21 16.38 -18.74
N PRO A 209 4.60 17.39 -18.12
CA PRO A 209 5.07 18.76 -18.24
C PRO A 209 6.57 18.87 -17.93
N GLN A 210 7.27 19.69 -18.70
CA GLN A 210 8.73 19.81 -18.64
C GLN A 210 9.24 20.15 -17.22
N GLU A 211 8.49 20.95 -16.48
CA GLU A 211 8.81 21.34 -15.11
C GLU A 211 8.84 20.19 -14.12
N TYR A 212 8.21 19.05 -14.45
CA TYR A 212 8.22 17.84 -13.61
C TYR A 212 9.21 16.78 -14.09
N GLN A 213 9.84 16.96 -15.25
CA GLN A 213 10.75 15.96 -15.83
C GLN A 213 12.06 15.82 -15.04
N TYR A 214 12.45 16.85 -14.28
CA TYR A 214 13.66 16.80 -13.44
C TYR A 214 13.61 15.69 -12.39
N MET A 215 12.41 15.27 -12.00
CA MET A 215 12.22 14.15 -11.07
C MET A 215 12.71 12.81 -11.62
N ARG A 216 13.01 12.75 -12.92
CA ARG A 216 13.48 11.54 -13.63
C ARG A 216 14.98 11.56 -13.92
N ASN A 217 15.62 12.68 -13.75
CA ASN A 217 17.08 12.83 -13.99
C ASN A 217 17.85 12.55 -12.70
N TRP A 218 18.11 11.31 -12.49
CA TRP A 218 18.89 10.80 -11.37
C TRP A 218 20.16 10.14 -11.90
#